data_0d3ae5e3370c0614ccc89d53239aae76
#
_entry.id   0d3ae5e3370c0614ccc89d53239aae76
#
_cell.length_a   1.000
_cell.length_b   1.000
_cell.length_c   1.000
_cell.angle_alpha   90.00
_cell.angle_beta   90.00
_cell.angle_gamma   90.00
#
_symmetry.space_group_name_H-M   'P 1'
#
loop_
_entity.id
_entity.type
_entity.pdbx_description
1 polymer ?
#
loop_
_entity_poly.entity_id
_entity_poly.type
_entity_poly.pdbx_seq_one_letter_code
_entity_poly.pdbx_strand_id
1 'polypeptide(L)'
;YEDDKMLAFRDLDPQAPVHILMIPKEHIASADDLTEENAQIVAHIFTVAKKIAAAEGLTNGYRIVNNCGEDGGQTVKHLHFHLLGGRSMAWPPG
;
A
#
# COMPACT_ATOMS: atom_id res chain seq x y z
N TYR A 1 6.11 10.78 -0.54
CA TYR A 1 5.15 11.47 0.33
C TYR A 1 5.41 11.13 1.79
N GLU A 2 5.28 12.10 2.65
CA GLU A 2 5.41 11.88 4.09
C GLU A 2 4.55 12.89 4.84
N ASP A 3 3.86 12.42 5.89
CA ASP A 3 3.22 13.27 6.88
C ASP A 3 3.52 12.73 8.28
N ASP A 4 2.86 13.23 9.31
CA ASP A 4 3.13 12.80 10.68
C ASP A 4 2.65 11.38 10.99
N LYS A 5 1.85 10.78 10.13
CA LYS A 5 1.22 9.47 10.33
C LYS A 5 1.75 8.38 9.42
N MET A 6 2.21 8.73 8.22
CA MET A 6 2.60 7.76 7.21
C MET A 6 3.75 8.23 6.33
N LEU A 7 4.36 7.25 5.65
CA LEU A 7 5.41 7.45 4.68
C LEU A 7 5.07 6.66 3.42
N ALA A 8 5.32 7.24 2.25
CA ALA A 8 5.21 6.55 0.96
C ALA A 8 6.49 6.74 0.17
N PHE A 9 6.96 5.66 -0.47
CA PHE A 9 8.20 5.67 -1.24
C PHE A 9 8.17 4.61 -2.33
N ARG A 10 9.00 4.77 -3.36
CA ARG A 10 9.05 3.82 -4.47
C ARG A 10 9.69 2.51 -4.04
N ASP A 11 9.11 1.39 -4.50
CA ASP A 11 9.69 0.07 -4.28
C ASP A 11 10.97 -0.06 -5.11
N LEU A 12 12.01 -0.66 -4.52
CA LEU A 12 13.29 -0.87 -5.20
C LEU A 12 13.25 -2.02 -6.21
N ASP A 13 12.25 -2.89 -6.11
CA ASP A 13 12.02 -3.99 -7.05
C ASP A 13 10.60 -3.87 -7.63
N PRO A 14 10.35 -2.89 -8.49
CA PRO A 14 9.00 -2.56 -8.93
C PRO A 14 8.38 -3.68 -9.77
N GLN A 15 7.13 -4.00 -9.46
CA GLN A 15 6.35 -5.01 -10.18
C GLN A 15 5.38 -4.37 -11.18
N ALA A 16 5.41 -3.06 -11.31
CA ALA A 16 4.62 -2.29 -12.26
C ALA A 16 5.36 -0.98 -12.55
N PRO A 17 5.03 -0.26 -13.63
CA PRO A 17 5.66 1.05 -13.94
C PRO A 17 5.54 2.04 -12.78
N VAL A 18 4.44 2.00 -12.04
CA VAL A 18 4.32 2.71 -10.75
C VAL A 18 4.13 1.65 -9.67
N HIS A 19 5.05 1.61 -8.72
CA HIS A 19 4.99 0.71 -7.57
C HIS A 19 5.47 1.46 -6.35
N ILE A 20 4.53 1.85 -5.50
CA ILE A 20 4.79 2.68 -4.33
C ILE A 20 4.35 1.92 -3.08
N LEU A 21 5.22 1.92 -2.08
CA LEU A 21 4.92 1.38 -0.76
C LEU A 21 4.38 2.49 0.13
N MET A 22 3.34 2.17 0.88
CA MET A 22 2.69 3.09 1.81
C MET A 22 2.66 2.42 3.17
N ILE A 23 3.24 3.05 4.18
CA ILE A 23 3.36 2.49 5.51
C ILE A 23 2.92 3.47 6.59
N PRO A 24 2.31 2.98 7.68
CA PRO A 24 2.15 3.82 8.87
C PRO A 24 3.49 4.03 9.56
N LYS A 25 3.66 5.18 10.21
CA LYS A 25 4.85 5.43 11.05
C LYS A 25 4.77 4.66 12.36
N GLU A 26 3.56 4.48 12.89
CA GLU A 26 3.34 3.59 14.03
C GLU A 26 3.65 2.15 13.62
N HIS A 27 4.33 1.39 14.47
CA HIS A 27 4.61 -0.01 14.18
C HIS A 27 3.36 -0.87 14.39
N ILE A 28 2.84 -1.42 13.30
CA ILE A 28 1.77 -2.42 13.27
C ILE A 28 2.34 -3.56 12.43
N ALA A 29 2.39 -4.77 12.96
CA ALA A 29 3.10 -5.87 12.29
C ALA A 29 2.38 -6.35 11.03
N SER A 30 1.05 -6.43 11.06
CA SER A 30 0.27 -6.93 9.94
C SER A 30 -1.18 -6.44 10.02
N ALA A 31 -1.96 -6.72 8.97
CA ALA A 31 -3.39 -6.41 8.97
C ALA A 31 -4.14 -7.15 10.09
N ASP A 32 -3.66 -8.32 10.49
CA ASP A 32 -4.25 -9.08 11.60
C ASP A 32 -4.11 -8.38 12.96
N ASP A 33 -3.18 -7.44 13.06
CA ASP A 33 -2.94 -6.68 14.28
C ASP A 33 -3.70 -5.36 14.32
N LEU A 34 -4.56 -5.12 13.32
CA LEU A 34 -5.40 -3.94 13.31
C LEU A 34 -6.52 -4.06 14.33
N THR A 35 -6.82 -2.97 15.01
CA THR A 35 -7.91 -2.83 15.96
C THR A 35 -8.78 -1.65 15.54
N GLU A 36 -9.94 -1.49 16.15
CA GLU A 36 -10.78 -0.32 15.86
C GLU A 36 -10.04 1.00 16.12
N GLU A 37 -9.11 0.99 17.08
CA GLU A 37 -8.37 2.18 17.46
C GLU A 37 -7.28 2.55 16.45
N ASN A 38 -6.51 1.56 15.97
CA ASN A 38 -5.40 1.83 15.05
C ASN A 38 -5.78 1.70 13.57
N ALA A 39 -6.92 1.11 13.23
CA ALA A 39 -7.34 0.91 11.85
C ALA A 39 -7.64 2.21 11.10
N GLN A 40 -7.79 3.32 11.82
CA GLN A 40 -7.98 4.64 11.18
C GLN A 40 -6.82 5.02 10.28
N ILE A 41 -5.62 4.48 10.54
CA ILE A 41 -4.47 4.71 9.67
C ILE A 41 -4.70 4.14 8.26
N VAL A 42 -5.46 3.05 8.14
CA VAL A 42 -5.76 2.45 6.83
C VAL A 42 -6.62 3.41 6.00
N ALA A 43 -7.62 4.03 6.61
CA ALA A 43 -8.43 5.04 5.91
C ALA A 43 -7.56 6.21 5.43
N HIS A 44 -6.64 6.67 6.27
CA HIS A 44 -5.71 7.74 5.92
C HIS A 44 -4.81 7.33 4.75
N ILE A 45 -4.24 6.12 4.79
CA ILE A 45 -3.38 5.60 3.73
C ILE A 45 -4.15 5.55 2.40
N PHE A 46 -5.39 5.08 2.40
CA PHE A 46 -6.19 5.03 1.17
C PHE A 46 -6.49 6.43 0.63
N THR A 47 -6.75 7.38 1.51
CA THR A 47 -6.97 8.79 1.10
C THR A 47 -5.73 9.37 0.43
N VAL A 48 -4.55 9.07 1.00
CA VAL A 48 -3.26 9.51 0.43
C VAL A 48 -2.95 8.75 -0.86
N ALA A 49 -3.25 7.45 -0.91
CA ALA A 49 -3.06 6.64 -2.13
C ALA A 49 -3.78 7.24 -3.32
N LYS A 50 -5.01 7.72 -3.12
CA LYS A 50 -5.77 8.39 -4.16
C LYS A 50 -5.03 9.63 -4.69
N LYS A 51 -4.44 10.41 -3.81
CA LYS A 51 -3.68 11.62 -4.19
C LYS A 51 -2.40 11.26 -4.94
N ILE A 52 -1.69 10.23 -4.46
CA ILE A 52 -0.46 9.75 -5.12
C ILE A 52 -0.79 9.23 -6.51
N ALA A 53 -1.85 8.43 -6.64
CA ALA A 53 -2.27 7.89 -7.94
C ALA A 53 -2.56 9.00 -8.93
N ALA A 54 -3.24 10.06 -8.50
CA ALA A 54 -3.51 11.23 -9.36
C ALA A 54 -2.21 11.93 -9.76
N ALA A 55 -1.29 12.12 -8.82
CA ALA A 55 0.00 12.76 -9.09
C ALA A 55 0.87 11.93 -10.03
N GLU A 56 0.77 10.60 -9.99
CA GLU A 56 1.50 9.69 -10.87
C GLU A 56 0.79 9.47 -12.23
N GLY A 57 -0.33 10.13 -12.44
CA GLY A 57 -1.05 10.03 -13.71
C GLY A 57 -1.80 8.72 -13.93
N LEU A 58 -2.16 8.02 -12.86
CA LEU A 58 -2.87 6.74 -12.97
C LEU A 58 -4.36 6.95 -13.23
N THR A 59 -4.68 7.55 -14.38
CA THR A 59 -6.05 7.93 -14.74
C THR A 59 -6.92 6.75 -15.16
N ASN A 60 -6.30 5.60 -15.45
CA ASN A 60 -7.02 4.41 -15.92
C ASN A 60 -7.15 3.33 -14.82
N GLY A 61 -6.94 3.72 -13.58
CA GLY A 61 -7.07 2.82 -12.45
C GLY A 61 -5.74 2.32 -11.90
N TYR A 62 -5.83 1.62 -10.79
CA TYR A 62 -4.67 1.09 -10.08
C TYR A 62 -5.11 -0.01 -9.14
N ARG A 63 -4.15 -0.75 -8.60
CA ARG A 63 -4.43 -1.79 -7.60
C ARG A 63 -3.72 -1.46 -6.31
N ILE A 64 -4.39 -1.69 -5.18
CA ILE A 64 -3.79 -1.62 -3.86
C ILE A 64 -3.75 -3.04 -3.29
N VAL A 65 -2.58 -3.44 -2.79
CA VAL A 65 -2.35 -4.79 -2.25
C VAL A 65 -1.83 -4.66 -0.82
N ASN A 66 -2.41 -5.46 0.06
CA ASN A 66 -1.85 -5.71 1.39
C ASN A 66 -1.68 -7.22 1.56
N ASN A 67 -0.47 -7.65 1.89
CA ASN A 67 -0.15 -9.03 2.15
C ASN A 67 -0.10 -9.25 3.66
N CYS A 68 -0.86 -10.20 4.17
CA CYS A 68 -0.93 -10.52 5.59
C CYS A 68 -0.56 -11.97 5.83
N GLY A 69 0.45 -12.19 6.64
CA GLY A 69 0.87 -13.53 7.05
C GLY A 69 1.59 -14.32 5.97
N GLU A 70 1.91 -15.58 6.28
CA GLU A 70 2.71 -16.44 5.40
C GLU A 70 1.99 -16.74 4.08
N ASP A 71 0.74 -17.19 4.15
CA ASP A 71 -0.04 -17.51 2.95
C ASP A 71 -0.36 -16.27 2.12
N GLY A 72 -0.39 -15.10 2.74
CA GLY A 72 -0.54 -13.83 2.03
C GLY A 72 0.73 -13.32 1.38
N GLY A 73 1.86 -13.97 1.63
CA GLY A 73 3.15 -13.57 1.06
C GLY A 73 3.81 -12.39 1.75
N GLN A 74 3.48 -12.15 3.00
CA GLN A 74 4.10 -11.06 3.76
C GLN A 74 5.53 -11.42 4.13
N THR A 75 6.49 -10.64 3.64
CA THR A 75 7.93 -10.88 3.91
C THR A 75 8.51 -9.90 4.93
N VAL A 76 7.91 -8.74 5.10
CA VAL A 76 8.33 -7.72 6.07
C VAL A 76 7.23 -7.54 7.11
N LYS A 77 7.58 -7.69 8.39
CA LYS A 77 6.60 -7.63 9.49
C LYS A 77 6.38 -6.20 9.98
N HIS A 78 6.00 -5.36 9.05
CA HIS A 78 5.51 -4.02 9.29
C HIS A 78 4.41 -3.80 8.25
N LEU A 79 3.22 -3.43 8.71
CA LEU A 79 2.06 -3.21 7.84
C LEU A 79 2.44 -2.31 6.68
N HIS A 80 2.18 -2.74 5.46
CA HIS A 80 2.44 -1.94 4.27
C HIS A 80 1.46 -2.28 3.17
N PHE A 81 1.21 -1.29 2.33
CA PHE A 81 0.33 -1.41 1.18
C PHE A 81 1.13 -1.10 -0.07
N HIS A 82 0.88 -1.87 -1.13
CA HIS A 82 1.47 -1.62 -2.44
C HIS A 82 0.45 -0.87 -3.29
N LEU A 83 0.87 0.24 -3.88
CA LEU A 83 0.11 0.93 -4.92
C LEU A 83 0.75 0.57 -6.26
N LEU A 84 0.02 -0.13 -7.10
CA LEU A 84 0.52 -0.64 -8.39
C LEU A 84 -0.30 -0.04 -9.52
N GLY A 85 0.37 0.52 -10.51
CA GLY A 85 -0.31 1.10 -11.66
C GLY A 85 0.56 1.23 -12.88
N GLY A 86 -0.02 1.72 -13.96
CA GLY A 86 0.69 1.94 -15.22
C GLY A 86 0.65 0.75 -16.15
N ARG A 87 -0.01 -0.33 -15.79
CA ARG A 87 -0.30 -1.49 -16.66
C ARG A 87 -1.59 -2.16 -16.21
N SER A 88 -2.15 -3.02 -17.07
CA SER A 88 -3.30 -3.86 -16.68
C SER A 88 -2.86 -4.93 -15.69
N MET A 89 -3.68 -5.15 -14.69
CA MET A 89 -3.50 -6.22 -13.72
C MET A 89 -4.38 -7.40 -14.11
N ALA A 90 -3.85 -8.62 -13.90
CA ALA A 90 -4.60 -9.84 -14.21
C ALA A 90 -5.55 -10.21 -13.08
N TRP A 91 -6.50 -11.05 -13.39
CA TRP A 91 -7.37 -11.69 -12.42
C TRP A 91 -7.43 -13.20 -12.72
N PRO A 92 -7.27 -14.08 -11.72
CA PRO A 92 -7.11 -13.79 -10.27
C PRO A 92 -5.79 -13.10 -9.93
N PRO A 93 -5.72 -12.45 -8.75
CA PRO A 93 -4.58 -11.59 -8.39
C PRO A 93 -3.29 -12.32 -8.02
N GLY A 94 -3.34 -13.61 -7.87
CA GLY A 94 -2.14 -14.36 -7.46
C GLY A 94 -1.96 -15.70 -8.11
#